data_654c57686dcea242e4abd857a4672777
#
_entry.id   654c57686dcea242e4abd857a4672777
#
_cell.length_a   1.000
_cell.length_b   1.000
_cell.length_c   1.000
_cell.angle_alpha   90.00
_cell.angle_beta   90.00
_cell.angle_gamma   90.00
#
_symmetry.space_group_name_H-M   'P 1'
#
loop_
_entity.id
_entity.type
_entity.pdbx_description
1 polymer ?
#
loop_
_entity_poly.entity_id
_entity_poly.type
_entity_poly.pdbx_seq_one_letter_code
_entity_poly.pdbx_strand_id
1 'polypeptide(L)'
;MKSPLRALPAAPSMTCNRSGLTLNKYWKLISNTLIFAIGTFSSKVLVFLLTPLYTSVLSEAEYGTVDLMVQIGNFLLPLVSCGIVNGIIRFGLDKYYKKKDVFTTGFLTILTGFVILLLLEPLISRLPYMGQNTLLIYIFVLMSSMRSLCSQFVRAKGYVKLYALDGLLSTATTIFFNVLYLVALDWGINGYILAMISSDTLSTLFLFYIAGLWHYLHIRSLNRKTSREMLRYSIPLIPNSIFWWINNMACRYLIAYFLGEELNGLFAVSNKIPTVIVLMSNIFMDAWQMSAVTDEPRRRAQFFSRIFVCYQALLCTAASGLILFSKVVTKLLAADAYYSAWKYIPLLLISTIFSCMSTFLGSVYMVEKKSMLNFITTGTGAIINVLLSLLFIPVLKVNGAALATLISYVVVFVLRAFDTHRFIPMRFSPARLTFNVAVLLVQAVIMIYEIHGWIVFEVLLTLLMLIANLSALWSTARQVLFQRKRSE
;
A
#
# COMPACT_ATOMS: atom_id res chain seq x y z
N MET A 1 -0.90 76.58 28.33
CA MET A 1 0.51 76.15 28.43
C MET A 1 0.64 74.82 27.75
N LYS A 2 1.27 74.80 26.57
CA LYS A 2 1.50 73.61 25.71
C LYS A 2 2.86 73.01 26.09
N SER A 3 2.88 71.73 26.47
CA SER A 3 4.13 70.97 26.63
C SER A 3 4.43 70.18 25.35
N PRO A 4 5.67 70.07 24.88
CA PRO A 4 5.98 69.44 23.62
C PRO A 4 6.15 67.90 23.76
N LEU A 5 5.55 67.19 22.80
CA LEU A 5 5.76 65.77 22.56
C LEU A 5 7.21 65.50 22.13
N ARG A 6 7.95 64.71 22.93
CA ARG A 6 9.24 64.13 22.56
C ARG A 6 9.03 63.01 21.54
N ALA A 7 9.63 63.13 20.35
CA ALA A 7 9.72 62.09 19.36
C ALA A 7 10.61 60.94 19.87
N LEU A 8 10.06 59.70 19.84
CA LEU A 8 10.81 58.46 20.05
C LEU A 8 11.65 58.14 18.81
N PRO A 9 12.88 57.64 18.95
CA PRO A 9 13.71 57.27 17.80
C PRO A 9 13.13 56.03 17.10
N ALA A 10 13.15 56.09 15.73
CA ALA A 10 12.74 55.00 14.86
C ALA A 10 13.58 53.74 15.12
N ALA A 11 12.90 52.61 15.36
CA ALA A 11 13.52 51.32 15.47
C ALA A 11 14.19 50.92 14.13
N PRO A 12 15.37 50.29 14.15
CA PRO A 12 16.03 49.85 12.94
C PRO A 12 15.20 48.77 12.25
N SER A 13 14.94 48.94 10.96
CA SER A 13 14.28 47.96 10.09
C SER A 13 15.12 46.71 10.03
N MET A 14 14.79 45.69 10.84
CA MET A 14 15.25 44.32 10.64
C MET A 14 14.63 43.79 9.36
N THR A 15 15.28 43.89 8.23
CA THR A 15 15.02 43.10 7.04
C THR A 15 15.40 41.67 7.36
N CYS A 16 14.45 40.95 7.97
CA CYS A 16 14.57 39.51 8.24
C CYS A 16 14.60 38.79 6.89
N ASN A 17 15.73 38.20 6.58
CA ASN A 17 15.97 37.40 5.39
C ASN A 17 15.10 36.11 5.43
N ARG A 18 13.77 36.26 5.21
CA ARG A 18 12.77 35.16 5.23
C ARG A 18 12.97 34.16 4.09
N SER A 19 13.70 34.51 3.03
CA SER A 19 13.89 33.64 1.86
C SER A 19 14.87 32.50 2.10
N GLY A 20 15.93 32.71 2.86
CA GLY A 20 16.92 31.65 3.15
C GLY A 20 16.44 30.56 4.10
N LEU A 21 15.59 30.91 5.07
CA LEU A 21 15.02 29.96 6.05
C LEU A 21 13.93 29.05 5.43
N THR A 22 13.17 29.57 4.47
CA THR A 22 12.14 28.81 3.76
C THR A 22 12.76 27.83 2.76
N LEU A 23 13.77 28.24 1.98
CA LEU A 23 14.48 27.36 1.03
C LEU A 23 15.12 26.15 1.75
N ASN A 24 15.77 26.36 2.88
CA ASN A 24 16.42 25.28 3.65
C ASN A 24 15.40 24.29 4.21
N LYS A 25 14.19 24.74 4.54
CA LYS A 25 13.07 23.90 5.01
C LYS A 25 12.48 23.04 3.88
N TYR A 26 12.35 23.60 2.69
CA TYR A 26 11.89 22.87 1.50
C TYR A 26 12.92 21.84 1.02
N TRP A 27 14.20 22.18 0.98
CA TRP A 27 15.27 21.23 0.64
C TRP A 27 15.37 20.07 1.64
N LYS A 28 15.23 20.34 2.92
CA LYS A 28 15.20 19.30 3.96
C LYS A 28 13.96 18.39 3.82
N LEU A 29 12.82 18.96 3.44
CA LEU A 29 11.60 18.23 3.18
C LEU A 29 11.76 17.34 1.93
N ILE A 30 12.24 17.87 0.82
CA ILE A 30 12.49 17.15 -0.44
C ILE A 30 13.52 16.04 -0.22
N SER A 31 14.64 16.34 0.45
CA SER A 31 15.67 15.36 0.75
C SER A 31 15.13 14.21 1.61
N ASN A 32 14.38 14.51 2.66
CA ASN A 32 13.76 13.51 3.50
C ASN A 32 12.74 12.66 2.70
N THR A 33 11.91 13.30 1.87
CA THR A 33 10.92 12.61 1.03
C THR A 33 11.61 11.69 0.00
N LEU A 34 12.70 12.13 -0.62
CA LEU A 34 13.50 11.30 -1.53
C LEU A 34 14.14 10.12 -0.81
N ILE A 35 14.69 10.32 0.39
CA ILE A 35 15.26 9.24 1.21
C ILE A 35 14.17 8.22 1.57
N PHE A 36 12.98 8.69 1.96
CA PHE A 36 11.83 7.82 2.21
C PHE A 36 11.39 7.05 0.96
N ALA A 37 11.26 7.77 -0.17
CA ALA A 37 10.82 7.16 -1.42
C ALA A 37 11.83 6.09 -1.89
N ILE A 38 13.12 6.38 -1.88
CA ILE A 38 14.16 5.44 -2.26
C ILE A 38 14.19 4.25 -1.31
N GLY A 39 14.15 4.45 0.00
CA GLY A 39 14.15 3.36 0.99
C GLY A 39 12.94 2.46 0.89
N THR A 40 11.74 3.04 0.76
CA THR A 40 10.49 2.28 0.65
C THR A 40 10.36 1.59 -0.71
N PHE A 41 10.79 2.24 -1.79
CA PHE A 41 10.75 1.68 -3.14
C PHE A 41 11.75 0.53 -3.28
N SER A 42 12.99 0.73 -2.85
CA SER A 42 14.03 -0.30 -2.91
C SER A 42 13.64 -1.56 -2.15
N SER A 43 13.07 -1.42 -0.94
CA SER A 43 12.63 -2.58 -0.16
C SER A 43 11.50 -3.36 -0.82
N LYS A 44 10.52 -2.69 -1.43
CA LYS A 44 9.42 -3.36 -2.13
C LYS A 44 9.84 -4.01 -3.44
N VAL A 45 10.74 -3.38 -4.19
CA VAL A 45 11.33 -3.96 -5.42
C VAL A 45 12.16 -5.20 -5.08
N LEU A 46 12.95 -5.16 -4.01
CA LEU A 46 13.76 -6.31 -3.60
C LEU A 46 12.89 -7.51 -3.19
N VAL A 47 11.78 -7.29 -2.47
CA VAL A 47 10.81 -8.36 -2.15
C VAL A 47 10.15 -8.92 -3.42
N PHE A 48 9.89 -8.08 -4.42
CA PHE A 48 9.41 -8.52 -5.73
C PHE A 48 10.43 -9.40 -6.45
N LEU A 49 11.71 -9.05 -6.37
CA LEU A 49 12.82 -9.83 -6.94
C LEU A 49 13.05 -11.18 -6.24
N LEU A 50 12.47 -11.44 -5.06
CA LEU A 50 12.45 -12.75 -4.44
C LEU A 50 11.45 -13.74 -5.06
N THR A 51 10.55 -13.28 -5.93
CA THR A 51 9.57 -14.16 -6.58
C THR A 51 10.22 -15.32 -7.34
N PRO A 52 11.30 -15.14 -8.13
CA PRO A 52 11.98 -16.24 -8.77
C PRO A 52 12.52 -17.30 -7.78
N LEU A 53 13.06 -16.86 -6.64
CA LEU A 53 13.53 -17.76 -5.59
C LEU A 53 12.38 -18.60 -5.04
N TYR A 54 11.25 -17.99 -4.72
CA TYR A 54 10.11 -18.70 -4.16
C TYR A 54 9.54 -19.72 -5.13
N THR A 55 9.39 -19.35 -6.39
CA THR A 55 8.82 -20.22 -7.42
C THR A 55 9.79 -21.32 -7.88
N SER A 56 11.10 -21.18 -7.66
CA SER A 56 12.07 -22.23 -7.96
C SER A 56 12.20 -23.28 -6.85
N VAL A 57 11.86 -22.92 -5.61
CA VAL A 57 12.02 -23.81 -4.44
C VAL A 57 10.67 -24.41 -3.97
N LEU A 58 9.59 -23.63 -4.04
CA LEU A 58 8.26 -24.08 -3.61
C LEU A 58 7.43 -24.54 -4.81
N SER A 59 6.67 -25.60 -4.66
CA SER A 59 5.64 -26.02 -5.61
C SER A 59 4.47 -24.99 -5.61
N GLU A 60 3.63 -25.03 -6.62
CA GLU A 60 2.46 -24.14 -6.76
C GLU A 60 1.51 -24.28 -5.56
N ALA A 61 1.27 -25.51 -5.09
CA ALA A 61 0.42 -25.76 -3.92
C ALA A 61 1.07 -25.23 -2.63
N GLU A 62 2.37 -25.46 -2.41
CA GLU A 62 3.09 -24.92 -1.25
C GLU A 62 3.10 -23.40 -1.25
N TYR A 63 3.35 -22.77 -2.40
CA TYR A 63 3.33 -21.31 -2.51
C TYR A 63 1.92 -20.75 -2.29
N GLY A 64 0.90 -21.46 -2.79
CA GLY A 64 -0.51 -21.15 -2.53
C GLY A 64 -0.87 -21.20 -1.05
N THR A 65 -0.42 -22.25 -0.36
CA THR A 65 -0.61 -22.42 1.09
C THR A 65 0.10 -21.32 1.88
N VAL A 66 1.37 -21.03 1.57
CA VAL A 66 2.13 -19.95 2.20
C VAL A 66 1.45 -18.60 2.01
N ASP A 67 0.95 -18.33 0.80
CA ASP A 67 0.23 -17.08 0.54
C ASP A 67 -0.99 -16.96 1.44
N LEU A 68 -1.82 -18.01 1.58
CA LEU A 68 -2.97 -18.02 2.48
C LEU A 68 -2.57 -17.82 3.95
N MET A 69 -1.52 -18.47 4.42
CA MET A 69 -1.01 -18.32 5.80
C MET A 69 -0.58 -16.88 6.08
N VAL A 70 0.17 -16.27 5.16
CA VAL A 70 0.58 -14.86 5.26
C VAL A 70 -0.64 -13.92 5.27
N GLN A 71 -1.66 -14.22 4.47
CA GLN A 71 -2.88 -13.41 4.46
C GLN A 71 -3.69 -13.53 5.76
N ILE A 72 -3.73 -14.73 6.38
CA ILE A 72 -4.30 -14.88 7.73
C ILE A 72 -3.53 -14.02 8.73
N GLY A 73 -2.19 -14.10 8.71
CA GLY A 73 -1.36 -13.25 9.55
C GLY A 73 -1.66 -11.76 9.37
N ASN A 74 -1.72 -11.29 8.13
CA ASN A 74 -2.04 -9.90 7.81
C ASN A 74 -3.45 -9.46 8.29
N PHE A 75 -4.42 -10.37 8.31
CA PHE A 75 -5.74 -10.13 8.89
C PHE A 75 -5.68 -10.00 10.42
N LEU A 76 -4.88 -10.83 11.07
CA LEU A 76 -4.74 -10.82 12.53
C LEU A 76 -3.96 -9.61 13.04
N LEU A 77 -3.05 -9.02 12.25
CA LEU A 77 -2.23 -7.87 12.64
C LEU A 77 -3.05 -6.69 13.20
N PRO A 78 -4.07 -6.14 12.50
CA PRO A 78 -4.87 -5.04 13.02
C PRO A 78 -5.75 -5.45 14.20
N LEU A 79 -6.14 -6.72 14.31
CA LEU A 79 -6.92 -7.23 15.43
C LEU A 79 -6.07 -7.31 16.70
N VAL A 80 -4.91 -7.97 16.62
CA VAL A 80 -3.98 -8.13 17.75
C VAL A 80 -3.42 -6.79 18.22
N SER A 81 -3.08 -5.92 17.30
CA SER A 81 -2.60 -4.59 17.64
C SER A 81 -3.71 -3.60 18.02
N CYS A 82 -4.99 -3.96 17.94
CA CYS A 82 -6.11 -3.04 18.09
C CYS A 82 -5.96 -1.77 17.22
N GLY A 83 -5.30 -1.87 16.07
CA GLY A 83 -4.98 -0.74 15.19
C GLY A 83 -4.06 0.32 15.81
N ILE A 84 -3.44 0.04 16.97
CA ILE A 84 -2.67 1.01 17.78
C ILE A 84 -1.48 1.59 17.02
N VAL A 85 -0.96 0.88 16.02
CA VAL A 85 0.15 1.32 15.16
C VAL A 85 -0.14 2.67 14.51
N ASN A 86 -1.40 2.90 14.08
CA ASN A 86 -1.84 4.20 13.55
C ASN A 86 -1.89 5.28 14.62
N GLY A 87 -2.27 4.89 15.86
CA GLY A 87 -2.24 5.76 17.04
C GLY A 87 -0.81 6.20 17.38
N ILE A 88 0.17 5.30 17.29
CA ILE A 88 1.58 5.62 17.56
C ILE A 88 2.08 6.79 16.73
N ILE A 89 1.79 6.85 15.44
CA ILE A 89 2.19 7.98 14.60
C ILE A 89 1.49 9.27 15.06
N ARG A 90 0.17 9.23 15.19
CA ARG A 90 -0.62 10.42 15.52
C ARG A 90 -0.22 11.03 16.87
N PHE A 91 -0.23 10.20 17.93
CA PHE A 91 0.08 10.65 19.30
C PHE A 91 1.59 10.78 19.53
N GLY A 92 2.38 10.02 18.77
CA GLY A 92 3.84 10.12 18.77
C GLY A 92 4.39 11.40 18.14
N LEU A 93 3.71 12.02 17.18
CA LEU A 93 4.08 13.32 16.61
C LEU A 93 3.61 14.48 17.48
N ASP A 94 2.53 14.31 18.23
CA ASP A 94 1.96 15.37 19.07
C ASP A 94 2.86 15.62 20.29
N LYS A 95 3.17 16.90 20.53
CA LYS A 95 4.01 17.34 21.66
C LYS A 95 3.30 17.27 23.02
N TYR A 96 1.98 17.23 23.01
CA TYR A 96 1.17 17.17 24.22
C TYR A 96 1.34 15.84 24.98
N TYR A 97 1.56 14.74 24.25
CA TYR A 97 1.66 13.40 24.83
C TYR A 97 3.11 13.02 25.15
N LYS A 98 3.33 12.44 26.35
CA LYS A 98 4.63 11.90 26.74
C LYS A 98 4.96 10.68 25.90
N LYS A 99 6.11 10.68 25.22
CA LYS A 99 6.52 9.60 24.32
C LYS A 99 6.58 8.24 25.02
N LYS A 100 6.92 8.25 26.34
CA LYS A 100 6.95 7.04 27.17
C LYS A 100 5.56 6.41 27.30
N ASP A 101 4.52 7.22 27.55
CA ASP A 101 3.14 6.74 27.69
C ASP A 101 2.64 6.18 26.36
N VAL A 102 2.96 6.85 25.24
CA VAL A 102 2.58 6.43 23.88
C VAL A 102 3.19 5.08 23.54
N PHE A 103 4.51 4.90 23.74
CA PHE A 103 5.19 3.65 23.43
C PHE A 103 4.75 2.50 24.34
N THR A 104 4.67 2.74 25.65
CA THR A 104 4.21 1.73 26.62
C THR A 104 2.79 1.28 26.34
N THR A 105 1.88 2.21 25.99
CA THR A 105 0.51 1.87 25.60
C THR A 105 0.50 0.95 24.38
N GLY A 106 1.24 1.30 23.32
CA GLY A 106 1.32 0.47 22.13
C GLY A 106 1.85 -0.93 22.41
N PHE A 107 2.94 -1.03 23.19
CA PHE A 107 3.57 -2.29 23.57
C PHE A 107 2.61 -3.18 24.38
N LEU A 108 1.97 -2.63 25.41
CA LEU A 108 1.01 -3.39 26.23
C LEU A 108 -0.23 -3.80 25.44
N THR A 109 -0.73 -2.95 24.55
CA THR A 109 -1.88 -3.28 23.70
C THR A 109 -1.58 -4.49 22.81
N ILE A 110 -0.41 -4.54 22.17
CA ILE A 110 0.00 -5.67 21.33
C ILE A 110 0.17 -6.94 22.18
N LEU A 111 0.84 -6.85 23.35
CA LEU A 111 0.97 -8.01 24.23
C LEU A 111 -0.38 -8.54 24.72
N THR A 112 -1.28 -7.66 25.11
CA THR A 112 -2.64 -8.05 25.55
C THR A 112 -3.40 -8.71 24.39
N GLY A 113 -3.36 -8.12 23.19
CA GLY A 113 -3.98 -8.69 22.00
C GLY A 113 -3.37 -10.06 21.64
N PHE A 114 -2.07 -10.23 21.80
CA PHE A 114 -1.41 -11.52 21.59
C PHE A 114 -1.82 -12.59 22.62
N VAL A 115 -1.94 -12.21 23.89
CA VAL A 115 -2.45 -13.13 24.94
C VAL A 115 -3.90 -13.54 24.61
N ILE A 116 -4.74 -12.61 24.18
CA ILE A 116 -6.12 -12.93 23.73
C ILE A 116 -6.08 -13.87 22.53
N LEU A 117 -5.18 -13.65 21.56
CA LEU A 117 -5.02 -14.53 20.41
C LEU A 117 -4.63 -15.96 20.84
N LEU A 118 -3.70 -16.10 21.80
CA LEU A 118 -3.31 -17.40 22.36
C LEU A 118 -4.49 -18.09 23.05
N LEU A 119 -5.33 -17.37 23.79
CA LEU A 119 -6.52 -17.94 24.42
C LEU A 119 -7.57 -18.39 23.39
N LEU A 120 -7.60 -17.81 22.21
CA LEU A 120 -8.48 -18.18 21.10
C LEU A 120 -7.90 -19.32 20.23
N GLU A 121 -6.70 -19.82 20.53
CA GLU A 121 -6.03 -20.88 19.78
C GLU A 121 -6.93 -22.08 19.49
N PRO A 122 -7.68 -22.68 20.46
CA PRO A 122 -8.52 -23.85 20.19
C PRO A 122 -9.65 -23.62 19.18
N LEU A 123 -10.04 -22.35 18.98
CA LEU A 123 -11.04 -21.96 18.00
C LEU A 123 -10.40 -21.70 16.63
N ILE A 124 -9.26 -21.01 16.62
CA ILE A 124 -8.58 -20.56 15.40
C ILE A 124 -7.83 -21.72 14.71
N SER A 125 -7.29 -22.66 15.47
CA SER A 125 -6.62 -23.85 14.92
C SER A 125 -7.53 -24.77 14.11
N ARG A 126 -8.86 -24.65 14.28
CA ARG A 126 -9.86 -25.38 13.48
C ARG A 126 -10.12 -24.77 12.11
N LEU A 127 -9.62 -23.56 11.86
CA LEU A 127 -9.76 -22.91 10.55
C LEU A 127 -8.88 -23.65 9.51
N PRO A 128 -9.34 -23.73 8.24
CA PRO A 128 -8.51 -24.24 7.16
C PRO A 128 -7.15 -23.52 7.10
N TYR A 129 -6.10 -24.25 6.75
CA TYR A 129 -4.72 -23.75 6.60
C TYR A 129 -4.01 -23.32 7.89
N MET A 130 -4.68 -23.40 9.07
CA MET A 130 -4.05 -23.10 10.36
C MET A 130 -3.37 -24.34 10.95
N GLY A 131 -4.11 -25.30 11.42
CA GLY A 131 -3.64 -26.60 11.91
C GLY A 131 -2.29 -26.58 12.64
N GLN A 132 -1.34 -27.36 12.15
CA GLN A 132 0.01 -27.48 12.74
C GLN A 132 0.84 -26.19 12.66
N ASN A 133 0.49 -25.25 11.77
CA ASN A 133 1.23 -24.02 11.54
C ASN A 133 0.72 -22.83 12.37
N THR A 134 -0.29 -23.03 13.22
CA THR A 134 -0.91 -21.98 14.03
C THR A 134 0.11 -21.19 14.86
N LEU A 135 1.01 -21.89 15.52
CA LEU A 135 2.05 -21.28 16.38
C LEU A 135 2.98 -20.37 15.55
N LEU A 136 3.40 -20.82 14.37
CA LEU A 136 4.25 -20.03 13.48
C LEU A 136 3.55 -18.74 13.04
N ILE A 137 2.27 -18.83 12.67
CA ILE A 137 1.47 -17.66 12.29
C ILE A 137 1.35 -16.68 13.48
N TYR A 138 1.14 -17.20 14.69
CA TYR A 138 1.03 -16.36 15.89
C TYR A 138 2.33 -15.63 16.20
N ILE A 139 3.46 -16.32 16.13
CA ILE A 139 4.79 -15.69 16.31
C ILE A 139 5.04 -14.65 15.21
N PHE A 140 4.67 -14.95 13.95
CA PHE A 140 4.72 -14.00 12.86
C PHE A 140 3.91 -12.73 13.16
N VAL A 141 2.66 -12.87 13.60
CA VAL A 141 1.79 -11.74 13.96
C VAL A 141 2.38 -10.92 15.10
N LEU A 142 2.94 -11.56 16.13
CA LEU A 142 3.58 -10.87 17.24
C LEU A 142 4.80 -10.06 16.78
N MET A 143 5.73 -10.70 16.07
CA MET A 143 6.97 -10.06 15.63
C MET A 143 6.72 -8.94 14.63
N SER A 144 5.82 -9.14 13.67
CA SER A 144 5.43 -8.10 12.71
C SER A 144 4.71 -6.92 13.38
N SER A 145 3.88 -7.17 14.41
CA SER A 145 3.24 -6.11 15.20
C SER A 145 4.28 -5.32 16.00
N MET A 146 5.24 -6.00 16.64
CA MET A 146 6.32 -5.36 17.41
C MET A 146 7.24 -4.54 16.52
N ARG A 147 7.64 -5.08 15.37
CA ARG A 147 8.41 -4.32 14.38
C ARG A 147 7.66 -3.07 13.92
N SER A 148 6.39 -3.21 13.56
CA SER A 148 5.55 -2.08 13.14
C SER A 148 5.47 -1.02 14.23
N LEU A 149 5.29 -1.40 15.50
CA LEU A 149 5.30 -0.50 16.66
C LEU A 149 6.63 0.28 16.74
N CYS A 150 7.76 -0.42 16.75
CA CYS A 150 9.09 0.19 16.89
C CYS A 150 9.41 1.12 15.72
N SER A 151 9.16 0.67 14.50
CA SER A 151 9.40 1.41 13.26
C SER A 151 8.58 2.71 13.21
N GLN A 152 7.27 2.63 13.48
CA GLN A 152 6.40 3.81 13.49
C GLN A 152 6.71 4.77 14.64
N PHE A 153 7.13 4.26 15.80
CA PHE A 153 7.54 5.12 16.92
C PHE A 153 8.82 5.90 16.61
N VAL A 154 9.82 5.23 16.02
CA VAL A 154 11.08 5.86 15.56
C VAL A 154 10.79 6.94 14.51
N ARG A 155 9.86 6.66 13.59
CA ARG A 155 9.38 7.63 12.61
C ARG A 155 8.69 8.82 13.28
N ALA A 156 7.82 8.59 14.26
CA ALA A 156 7.12 9.63 15.02
C ALA A 156 8.07 10.51 15.85
N LYS A 157 9.22 9.98 16.27
CA LYS A 157 10.31 10.74 16.90
C LYS A 157 11.11 11.59 15.92
N GLY A 158 10.87 11.48 14.62
CA GLY A 158 11.61 12.20 13.59
C GLY A 158 12.96 11.58 13.21
N TYR A 159 13.25 10.34 13.64
CA TYR A 159 14.48 9.61 13.28
C TYR A 159 14.35 8.99 11.87
N VAL A 160 14.16 9.84 10.88
CA VAL A 160 13.86 9.46 9.48
C VAL A 160 14.94 8.55 8.90
N LYS A 161 16.22 8.85 9.17
CA LYS A 161 17.36 8.04 8.68
C LYS A 161 17.34 6.63 9.27
N LEU A 162 17.04 6.51 10.57
CA LEU A 162 16.96 5.22 11.24
C LEU A 162 15.78 4.39 10.74
N TYR A 163 14.64 5.03 10.48
CA TYR A 163 13.48 4.38 9.86
C TYR A 163 13.81 3.85 8.45
N ALA A 164 14.51 4.63 7.63
CA ALA A 164 14.93 4.20 6.30
C ALA A 164 15.97 3.06 6.37
N LEU A 165 16.90 3.14 7.32
CA LEU A 165 17.91 2.09 7.57
C LEU A 165 17.26 0.78 8.00
N ASP A 166 16.23 0.84 8.88
CA ASP A 166 15.43 -0.33 9.28
C ASP A 166 14.76 -0.99 8.06
N GLY A 167 14.19 -0.21 7.15
CA GLY A 167 13.60 -0.73 5.91
C GLY A 167 14.61 -1.49 5.03
N LEU A 168 15.82 -0.96 4.89
CA LEU A 168 16.91 -1.62 4.16
C LEU A 168 17.40 -2.89 4.89
N LEU A 169 17.62 -2.80 6.20
CA LEU A 169 18.03 -3.93 7.03
C LEU A 169 17.02 -5.07 6.95
N SER A 170 15.73 -4.75 7.15
CA SER A 170 14.67 -5.75 7.06
C SER A 170 14.63 -6.43 5.69
N THR A 171 14.84 -5.68 4.61
CA THR A 171 14.85 -6.28 3.28
C THR A 171 16.07 -7.19 3.10
N ALA A 172 17.25 -6.74 3.50
CA ALA A 172 18.47 -7.54 3.42
C ALA A 172 18.36 -8.83 4.26
N THR A 173 17.83 -8.72 5.49
CA THR A 173 17.61 -9.89 6.35
C THR A 173 16.53 -10.82 5.85
N THR A 174 15.46 -10.28 5.23
CA THR A 174 14.44 -11.12 4.58
C THR A 174 15.07 -11.93 3.45
N ILE A 175 15.90 -11.32 2.60
CA ILE A 175 16.61 -12.05 1.53
C ILE A 175 17.52 -13.10 2.13
N PHE A 176 18.34 -12.73 3.09
CA PHE A 176 19.29 -13.63 3.75
C PHE A 176 18.62 -14.85 4.37
N PHE A 177 17.58 -14.64 5.17
CA PHE A 177 16.86 -15.74 5.82
C PHE A 177 16.05 -16.59 4.85
N ASN A 178 15.51 -16.01 3.76
CA ASN A 178 14.86 -16.80 2.72
C ASN A 178 15.87 -17.72 2.01
N VAL A 179 17.04 -17.20 1.63
CA VAL A 179 18.08 -18.04 1.02
C VAL A 179 18.54 -19.12 2.02
N LEU A 180 18.76 -18.77 3.29
CA LEU A 180 19.19 -19.71 4.32
C LEU A 180 18.16 -20.82 4.56
N TYR A 181 16.89 -20.47 4.79
CA TYR A 181 15.88 -21.46 5.20
C TYR A 181 15.26 -22.20 4.03
N LEU A 182 15.09 -21.58 2.85
CA LEU A 182 14.49 -22.22 1.70
C LEU A 182 15.52 -22.96 0.83
N VAL A 183 16.71 -22.36 0.62
CA VAL A 183 17.70 -22.96 -0.31
C VAL A 183 18.71 -23.83 0.43
N ALA A 184 19.31 -23.33 1.54
CA ALA A 184 20.37 -24.06 2.23
C ALA A 184 19.82 -25.15 3.17
N LEU A 185 18.68 -24.92 3.82
CA LEU A 185 18.09 -25.85 4.80
C LEU A 185 16.87 -26.60 4.27
N ASP A 186 16.30 -26.20 3.14
CA ASP A 186 15.13 -26.83 2.48
C ASP A 186 13.92 -27.05 3.43
N TRP A 187 13.59 -25.99 4.20
CA TRP A 187 12.49 -26.06 5.18
C TRP A 187 11.12 -25.74 4.57
N GLY A 188 11.00 -25.58 3.26
CA GLY A 188 9.75 -25.40 2.54
C GLY A 188 8.85 -24.30 3.13
N ILE A 189 7.57 -24.60 3.33
CA ILE A 189 6.55 -23.67 3.88
C ILE A 189 7.01 -23.04 5.21
N ASN A 190 7.54 -23.86 6.12
CA ASN A 190 8.00 -23.40 7.43
C ASN A 190 9.19 -22.43 7.30
N GLY A 191 10.12 -22.73 6.38
CA GLY A 191 11.27 -21.87 6.09
C GLY A 191 10.85 -20.48 5.64
N TYR A 192 9.83 -20.38 4.79
CA TYR A 192 9.30 -19.08 4.35
C TYR A 192 8.77 -18.23 5.52
N ILE A 193 7.92 -18.80 6.36
CA ILE A 193 7.33 -18.08 7.51
C ILE A 193 8.41 -17.73 8.54
N LEU A 194 9.34 -18.65 8.82
CA LEU A 194 10.46 -18.41 9.71
C LEU A 194 11.40 -17.31 9.20
N ALA A 195 11.59 -17.17 7.88
CA ALA A 195 12.38 -16.10 7.31
C ALA A 195 11.77 -14.72 7.62
N MET A 196 10.43 -14.61 7.52
CA MET A 196 9.72 -13.39 7.88
C MET A 196 9.83 -13.10 9.39
N ILE A 197 9.63 -14.11 10.24
CA ILE A 197 9.76 -14.00 11.71
C ILE A 197 11.16 -13.53 12.08
N SER A 198 12.20 -14.17 11.54
CA SER A 198 13.59 -13.86 11.83
C SER A 198 13.98 -12.45 11.41
N SER A 199 13.53 -12.03 10.23
CA SER A 199 13.75 -10.67 9.73
C SER A 199 13.06 -9.62 10.61
N ASP A 200 11.78 -9.83 10.96
CA ASP A 200 11.01 -8.90 11.80
C ASP A 200 11.58 -8.85 13.23
N THR A 201 12.04 -9.98 13.75
CA THR A 201 12.69 -10.07 15.07
C THR A 201 13.99 -9.30 15.09
N LEU A 202 14.88 -9.52 14.10
CA LEU A 202 16.16 -8.82 14.02
C LEU A 202 15.98 -7.31 13.84
N SER A 203 15.04 -6.90 13.00
CA SER A 203 14.65 -5.49 12.81
C SER A 203 14.13 -4.87 14.13
N THR A 204 13.28 -5.59 14.85
CA THR A 204 12.76 -5.14 16.15
C THR A 204 13.89 -4.95 17.17
N LEU A 205 14.78 -5.94 17.29
CA LEU A 205 15.94 -5.88 18.22
C LEU A 205 16.88 -4.72 17.83
N PHE A 206 17.16 -4.56 16.54
CA PHE A 206 17.97 -3.46 16.02
C PHE A 206 17.40 -2.09 16.42
N LEU A 207 16.10 -1.87 16.16
CA LEU A 207 15.43 -0.61 16.53
C LEU A 207 15.38 -0.43 18.05
N PHE A 208 15.13 -1.51 18.79
CA PHE A 208 15.10 -1.49 20.27
C PHE A 208 16.44 -1.04 20.84
N TYR A 209 17.54 -1.55 20.30
CA TYR A 209 18.89 -1.23 20.73
C TYR A 209 19.30 0.17 20.28
N ILE A 210 19.29 0.48 18.99
CA ILE A 210 19.81 1.73 18.42
C ILE A 210 19.00 2.96 18.85
N ALA A 211 17.67 2.83 18.93
CA ALA A 211 16.80 3.94 19.36
C ALA A 211 16.63 4.01 20.89
N GLY A 212 17.20 3.08 21.65
CA GLY A 212 17.09 3.02 23.11
C GLY A 212 15.65 2.89 23.59
N LEU A 213 14.83 2.04 22.90
CA LEU A 213 13.40 1.97 23.14
C LEU A 213 13.03 1.46 24.53
N TRP A 214 13.92 0.71 25.19
CA TRP A 214 13.73 0.31 26.60
C TRP A 214 13.54 1.48 27.55
N HIS A 215 14.13 2.64 27.28
CA HIS A 215 13.94 3.85 28.10
C HIS A 215 12.51 4.45 28.01
N TYR A 216 11.72 3.97 27.04
CA TYR A 216 10.33 4.37 26.87
C TYR A 216 9.31 3.37 27.44
N LEU A 217 9.77 2.21 27.91
CA LEU A 217 8.94 1.21 28.60
C LEU A 217 8.81 1.56 30.07
N HIS A 218 7.65 2.08 30.48
CA HIS A 218 7.34 2.44 31.87
C HIS A 218 5.98 1.86 32.28
N ILE A 219 5.94 0.55 32.54
CA ILE A 219 4.70 -0.18 32.82
C ILE A 219 4.03 0.32 34.11
N ARG A 220 4.83 0.67 35.14
CA ARG A 220 4.29 1.11 36.46
C ARG A 220 3.67 2.49 36.46
N SER A 221 4.00 3.37 35.52
CA SER A 221 3.52 4.73 35.43
C SER A 221 2.64 4.99 34.20
N LEU A 222 1.91 3.97 33.73
CA LEU A 222 1.08 4.05 32.56
C LEU A 222 -0.04 5.10 32.76
N ASN A 223 -0.11 6.10 31.87
CA ASN A 223 -1.15 7.09 31.89
C ASN A 223 -2.44 6.55 31.24
N ARG A 224 -3.40 6.16 32.09
CA ARG A 224 -4.70 5.61 31.64
C ARG A 224 -5.48 6.55 30.71
N LYS A 225 -5.32 7.87 30.85
CA LYS A 225 -5.98 8.85 29.97
C LYS A 225 -5.39 8.75 28.55
N THR A 226 -4.08 8.78 28.41
CA THR A 226 -3.38 8.62 27.12
C THR A 226 -3.75 7.28 26.46
N SER A 227 -3.73 6.19 27.22
CA SER A 227 -4.10 4.86 26.69
C SER A 227 -5.54 4.82 26.20
N ARG A 228 -6.48 5.38 26.94
CA ARG A 228 -7.89 5.44 26.54
C ARG A 228 -8.10 6.27 25.28
N GLU A 229 -7.44 7.42 25.17
CA GLU A 229 -7.52 8.29 24.00
C GLU A 229 -6.93 7.62 22.75
N MET A 230 -5.77 6.94 22.89
CA MET A 230 -5.15 6.18 21.81
C MET A 230 -6.04 5.03 21.33
N LEU A 231 -6.58 4.22 22.22
CA LEU A 231 -7.48 3.10 21.88
C LEU A 231 -8.79 3.61 21.26
N ARG A 232 -9.38 4.66 21.82
CA ARG A 232 -10.60 5.29 21.28
C ARG A 232 -10.40 5.81 19.85
N TYR A 233 -9.20 6.22 19.51
CA TYR A 233 -8.83 6.61 18.15
C TYR A 233 -8.57 5.41 17.24
N SER A 234 -7.87 4.39 17.74
CA SER A 234 -7.35 3.28 16.93
C SER A 234 -8.39 2.19 16.64
N ILE A 235 -9.22 1.83 17.64
CA ILE A 235 -10.23 0.76 17.49
C ILE A 235 -11.22 1.02 16.33
N PRO A 236 -11.76 2.24 16.14
CA PRO A 236 -12.65 2.53 15.02
C PRO A 236 -12.00 2.40 13.63
N LEU A 237 -10.68 2.29 13.54
CA LEU A 237 -9.97 2.08 12.27
C LEU A 237 -9.90 0.60 11.87
N ILE A 238 -10.11 -0.33 12.81
CA ILE A 238 -10.04 -1.78 12.57
C ILE A 238 -11.04 -2.23 11.50
N PRO A 239 -12.34 -1.87 11.55
CA PRO A 239 -13.30 -2.28 10.53
C PRO A 239 -12.89 -1.87 9.11
N ASN A 240 -12.30 -0.69 8.94
CA ASN A 240 -11.80 -0.25 7.64
C ASN A 240 -10.64 -1.13 7.14
N SER A 241 -9.74 -1.54 8.02
CA SER A 241 -8.64 -2.46 7.70
C SER A 241 -9.15 -3.85 7.32
N ILE A 242 -10.20 -4.34 8.01
CA ILE A 242 -10.87 -5.60 7.71
C ILE A 242 -11.53 -5.56 6.32
N PHE A 243 -12.27 -4.51 5.99
CA PHE A 243 -12.89 -4.38 4.66
C PHE A 243 -11.85 -4.29 3.55
N TRP A 244 -10.76 -3.56 3.79
CA TRP A 244 -9.66 -3.51 2.85
C TRP A 244 -9.04 -4.90 2.63
N TRP A 245 -8.84 -5.65 3.73
CA TRP A 245 -8.33 -7.02 3.66
C TRP A 245 -9.29 -7.94 2.90
N ILE A 246 -10.59 -7.92 3.22
CA ILE A 246 -11.61 -8.72 2.53
C ILE A 246 -11.58 -8.43 1.02
N ASN A 247 -11.54 -7.16 0.64
CA ASN A 247 -11.55 -6.77 -0.77
C ASN A 247 -10.34 -7.30 -1.56
N ASN A 248 -9.19 -7.42 -0.90
CA ASN A 248 -7.96 -7.87 -1.55
C ASN A 248 -7.71 -9.38 -1.45
N MET A 249 -8.26 -10.03 -0.42
CA MET A 249 -7.86 -11.39 -0.04
C MET A 249 -8.97 -12.44 -0.15
N ALA A 250 -10.24 -12.03 -0.12
CA ALA A 250 -11.36 -12.98 -0.19
C ALA A 250 -11.29 -13.89 -1.42
N CYS A 251 -10.88 -13.34 -2.57
CA CYS A 251 -10.70 -14.11 -3.80
C CYS A 251 -9.72 -15.28 -3.63
N ARG A 252 -8.64 -15.12 -2.86
CA ARG A 252 -7.61 -16.14 -2.67
C ARG A 252 -8.15 -17.34 -1.89
N TYR A 253 -8.93 -17.07 -0.82
CA TYR A 253 -9.59 -18.13 -0.05
C TYR A 253 -10.63 -18.85 -0.87
N LEU A 254 -11.42 -18.13 -1.65
CA LEU A 254 -12.42 -18.72 -2.52
C LEU A 254 -11.81 -19.56 -3.66
N ILE A 255 -10.68 -19.08 -4.24
CA ILE A 255 -9.92 -19.88 -5.21
C ILE A 255 -9.41 -21.17 -4.57
N ALA A 256 -8.78 -21.08 -3.39
CA ALA A 256 -8.28 -22.27 -2.70
C ALA A 256 -9.41 -23.24 -2.33
N TYR A 257 -10.56 -22.72 -1.89
CA TYR A 257 -11.72 -23.54 -1.52
C TYR A 257 -12.36 -24.25 -2.72
N PHE A 258 -12.57 -23.56 -3.86
CA PHE A 258 -13.25 -24.12 -5.03
C PHE A 258 -12.31 -24.83 -6.01
N LEU A 259 -11.08 -24.41 -6.10
CA LEU A 259 -10.16 -24.83 -7.17
C LEU A 259 -8.85 -25.45 -6.66
N GLY A 260 -8.57 -25.34 -5.37
CA GLY A 260 -7.36 -25.87 -4.74
C GLY A 260 -6.23 -24.87 -4.60
N GLU A 261 -5.22 -25.28 -3.85
CA GLU A 261 -4.06 -24.45 -3.46
C GLU A 261 -3.12 -24.17 -4.63
N GLU A 262 -2.99 -25.10 -5.57
CA GLU A 262 -2.20 -24.95 -6.78
C GLU A 262 -2.62 -23.72 -7.60
N LEU A 263 -3.93 -23.61 -7.89
CA LEU A 263 -4.46 -22.45 -8.62
C LEU A 263 -4.40 -21.16 -7.81
N ASN A 264 -4.45 -21.24 -6.46
CA ASN A 264 -4.17 -20.09 -5.61
C ASN A 264 -2.70 -19.66 -5.70
N GLY A 265 -1.76 -20.59 -5.80
CA GLY A 265 -0.33 -20.30 -6.02
C GLY A 265 -0.10 -19.55 -7.33
N LEU A 266 -0.70 -20.01 -8.43
CA LEU A 266 -0.67 -19.30 -9.72
C LEU A 266 -1.28 -17.90 -9.64
N PHE A 267 -2.41 -17.76 -8.95
CA PHE A 267 -3.05 -16.46 -8.73
C PHE A 267 -2.20 -15.54 -7.86
N ALA A 268 -1.51 -16.07 -6.84
CA ALA A 268 -0.61 -15.30 -5.99
C ALA A 268 0.59 -14.75 -6.78
N VAL A 269 1.19 -15.55 -7.67
CA VAL A 269 2.26 -15.11 -8.58
C VAL A 269 1.72 -14.05 -9.55
N SER A 270 0.54 -14.27 -10.15
CA SER A 270 -0.08 -13.32 -11.08
C SER A 270 -0.27 -11.93 -10.46
N ASN A 271 -0.58 -11.86 -9.16
CA ASN A 271 -0.77 -10.60 -8.43
C ASN A 271 0.55 -9.84 -8.18
N LYS A 272 1.72 -10.45 -8.35
CA LYS A 272 3.00 -9.74 -8.18
C LYS A 272 3.21 -8.67 -9.25
N ILE A 273 2.84 -8.93 -10.49
CA ILE A 273 3.05 -7.98 -11.59
C ILE A 273 2.20 -6.71 -11.44
N PRO A 274 0.89 -6.77 -11.12
CA PRO A 274 0.10 -5.59 -10.80
C PRO A 274 0.64 -4.73 -9.64
N THR A 275 1.41 -5.31 -8.71
CA THR A 275 2.01 -4.53 -7.62
C THR A 275 2.98 -3.44 -8.11
N VAL A 276 3.56 -3.60 -9.31
CA VAL A 276 4.39 -2.55 -9.95
C VAL A 276 3.56 -1.29 -10.20
N ILE A 277 2.31 -1.45 -10.69
CA ILE A 277 1.38 -0.33 -10.89
C ILE A 277 1.04 0.32 -9.54
N VAL A 278 0.82 -0.48 -8.49
CA VAL A 278 0.56 0.04 -7.14
C VAL A 278 1.75 0.84 -6.61
N LEU A 279 2.99 0.38 -6.86
CA LEU A 279 4.20 1.12 -6.47
C LEU A 279 4.31 2.46 -7.18
N MET A 280 4.09 2.48 -8.51
CA MET A 280 4.06 3.73 -9.29
C MET A 280 2.96 4.68 -8.77
N SER A 281 1.78 4.13 -8.48
CA SER A 281 0.67 4.86 -7.90
C SER A 281 1.01 5.47 -6.55
N ASN A 282 1.63 4.73 -5.63
CA ASN A 282 2.00 5.21 -4.29
C ASN A 282 3.01 6.36 -4.38
N ILE A 283 4.04 6.25 -5.22
CA ILE A 283 5.02 7.34 -5.43
C ILE A 283 4.31 8.60 -5.93
N PHE A 284 3.40 8.44 -6.88
CA PHE A 284 2.62 9.55 -7.39
C PHE A 284 1.72 10.16 -6.32
N MET A 285 1.03 9.33 -5.53
CA MET A 285 0.12 9.76 -4.46
C MET A 285 0.85 10.47 -3.32
N ASP A 286 2.04 10.01 -2.94
CA ASP A 286 2.86 10.66 -1.92
C ASP A 286 3.29 12.07 -2.36
N ALA A 287 3.72 12.24 -3.61
CA ALA A 287 4.05 13.53 -4.19
C ALA A 287 2.81 14.45 -4.31
N TRP A 288 1.68 13.86 -4.71
CA TRP A 288 0.41 14.53 -4.86
C TRP A 288 -0.17 15.07 -3.54
N GLN A 289 -0.23 14.25 -2.50
CA GLN A 289 -0.81 14.63 -1.21
C GLN A 289 -0.12 15.85 -0.59
N MET A 290 1.18 15.99 -0.79
CA MET A 290 1.93 17.17 -0.34
C MET A 290 1.49 18.44 -1.07
N SER A 291 1.16 18.36 -2.36
CA SER A 291 0.71 19.50 -3.15
C SER A 291 -0.76 19.86 -2.90
N ALA A 292 -1.61 18.85 -2.68
CA ALA A 292 -3.06 19.03 -2.50
C ALA A 292 -3.45 19.80 -1.24
N VAL A 293 -2.63 19.72 -0.18
CA VAL A 293 -2.88 20.40 1.11
C VAL A 293 -2.55 21.90 1.06
N THR A 294 -1.67 22.33 0.13
CA THR A 294 -1.15 23.69 0.08
C THR A 294 -1.89 24.64 -0.87
N ASP A 295 -2.80 24.14 -1.72
CA ASP A 295 -3.48 24.94 -2.75
C ASP A 295 -4.75 25.67 -2.27
N GLU A 296 -4.99 26.86 -2.85
CA GLU A 296 -6.18 27.68 -2.61
C GLU A 296 -7.48 26.99 -3.08
N PRO A 297 -8.61 27.11 -2.32
CA PRO A 297 -9.87 26.43 -2.62
C PRO A 297 -10.43 26.66 -4.04
N ARG A 298 -10.24 27.85 -4.60
CA ARG A 298 -10.78 28.24 -5.92
C ARG A 298 -10.11 27.53 -7.10
N ARG A 299 -8.88 27.05 -6.96
CA ARG A 299 -8.11 26.37 -8.03
C ARG A 299 -8.09 24.84 -7.88
N ARG A 300 -8.53 24.32 -6.74
CA ARG A 300 -8.49 22.89 -6.43
C ARG A 300 -9.16 22.00 -7.49
N ALA A 301 -10.37 22.32 -7.93
CA ALA A 301 -11.10 21.50 -8.89
C ALA A 301 -10.37 21.35 -10.24
N GLN A 302 -9.79 22.43 -10.77
CA GLN A 302 -9.02 22.38 -12.03
C GLN A 302 -7.71 21.63 -11.87
N PHE A 303 -7.03 21.82 -10.71
CA PHE A 303 -5.79 21.13 -10.38
C PHE A 303 -6.04 19.63 -10.24
N PHE A 304 -7.03 19.22 -9.43
CA PHE A 304 -7.42 17.82 -9.27
C PHE A 304 -7.80 17.16 -10.59
N SER A 305 -8.56 17.87 -11.46
CA SER A 305 -8.94 17.36 -12.78
C SER A 305 -7.76 17.06 -13.68
N ARG A 306 -6.79 17.98 -13.77
CA ARG A 306 -5.58 17.82 -14.60
C ARG A 306 -4.71 16.68 -14.11
N ILE A 307 -4.49 16.62 -12.81
CA ILE A 307 -3.69 15.58 -12.19
C ILE A 307 -4.33 14.22 -12.38
N PHE A 308 -5.64 14.10 -12.20
CA PHE A 308 -6.35 12.84 -12.42
C PHE A 308 -6.19 12.34 -13.86
N VAL A 309 -6.32 13.23 -14.86
CA VAL A 309 -6.13 12.87 -16.28
C VAL A 309 -4.71 12.39 -16.56
N CYS A 310 -3.69 13.05 -15.98
CA CYS A 310 -2.30 12.61 -16.12
C CYS A 310 -2.06 11.26 -15.42
N TYR A 311 -2.57 11.12 -14.21
CA TYR A 311 -2.47 9.89 -13.42
C TYR A 311 -3.11 8.69 -14.13
N GLN A 312 -4.33 8.86 -14.64
CA GLN A 312 -5.02 7.86 -15.45
C GLN A 312 -4.20 7.50 -16.71
N ALA A 313 -3.69 8.49 -17.44
CA ALA A 313 -2.88 8.28 -18.63
C ALA A 313 -1.62 7.47 -18.32
N LEU A 314 -0.93 7.80 -17.22
CA LEU A 314 0.25 7.09 -16.75
C LEU A 314 -0.06 5.63 -16.43
N LEU A 315 -1.09 5.39 -15.61
CA LEU A 315 -1.46 4.03 -15.18
C LEU A 315 -1.91 3.16 -16.37
N CYS A 316 -2.75 3.70 -17.26
CA CYS A 316 -3.25 2.94 -18.42
C CYS A 316 -2.12 2.62 -19.41
N THR A 317 -1.20 3.56 -19.65
CA THR A 317 -0.05 3.32 -20.54
C THR A 317 0.90 2.29 -19.95
N ALA A 318 1.20 2.38 -18.65
CA ALA A 318 2.06 1.41 -17.97
C ALA A 318 1.42 0.01 -17.97
N ALA A 319 0.12 -0.10 -17.69
CA ALA A 319 -0.59 -1.37 -17.71
C ALA A 319 -0.65 -1.99 -19.11
N SER A 320 -0.89 -1.19 -20.15
CA SER A 320 -0.84 -1.65 -21.54
C SER A 320 0.53 -2.27 -21.89
N GLY A 321 1.63 -1.61 -21.50
CA GLY A 321 2.96 -2.18 -21.64
C GLY A 321 3.17 -3.46 -20.85
N LEU A 322 2.67 -3.55 -19.61
CA LEU A 322 2.77 -4.76 -18.79
C LEU A 322 1.91 -5.90 -19.35
N ILE A 323 0.77 -5.64 -20.00
CA ILE A 323 -0.02 -6.66 -20.70
C ILE A 323 0.80 -7.23 -21.86
N LEU A 324 1.34 -6.38 -22.72
CA LEU A 324 2.20 -6.79 -23.85
C LEU A 324 3.36 -7.69 -23.38
N PHE A 325 4.02 -7.31 -22.28
CA PHE A 325 5.18 -8.04 -21.76
C PHE A 325 4.82 -9.11 -20.73
N SER A 326 3.54 -9.41 -20.47
CA SER A 326 3.12 -10.30 -19.37
C SER A 326 3.76 -11.70 -19.45
N LYS A 327 3.85 -12.30 -20.64
CA LYS A 327 4.51 -13.60 -20.87
C LYS A 327 6.01 -13.54 -20.58
N VAL A 328 6.68 -12.49 -21.07
CA VAL A 328 8.12 -12.30 -20.85
C VAL A 328 8.42 -12.06 -19.38
N VAL A 329 7.65 -11.18 -18.74
CA VAL A 329 7.83 -10.85 -17.33
C VAL A 329 7.54 -12.07 -16.45
N THR A 330 6.50 -12.86 -16.74
CA THR A 330 6.22 -14.11 -16.01
C THR A 330 7.36 -15.11 -16.17
N LYS A 331 7.89 -15.29 -17.38
CA LYS A 331 9.02 -16.19 -17.62
C LYS A 331 10.31 -15.78 -16.91
N LEU A 332 10.51 -14.47 -16.70
CA LEU A 332 11.68 -13.95 -15.97
C LEU A 332 11.51 -14.03 -14.45
N LEU A 333 10.25 -13.91 -13.94
CA LEU A 333 9.97 -13.80 -12.53
C LEU A 333 9.51 -15.10 -11.87
N ALA A 334 9.13 -16.12 -12.63
CA ALA A 334 8.58 -17.34 -12.10
C ALA A 334 9.17 -18.56 -12.81
N ALA A 335 9.31 -19.68 -12.09
CA ALA A 335 9.70 -20.96 -12.66
C ALA A 335 8.66 -21.45 -13.68
N ASP A 336 9.09 -22.39 -14.55
CA ASP A 336 8.28 -22.89 -15.67
C ASP A 336 6.91 -23.46 -15.22
N ALA A 337 6.83 -24.08 -14.03
CA ALA A 337 5.59 -24.56 -13.44
C ALA A 337 4.53 -23.44 -13.30
N TYR A 338 4.96 -22.25 -12.91
CA TYR A 338 4.08 -21.08 -12.74
C TYR A 338 3.85 -20.27 -14.02
N TYR A 339 4.38 -20.71 -15.16
CA TYR A 339 4.31 -19.92 -16.40
C TYR A 339 2.87 -19.57 -16.78
N SER A 340 1.90 -20.46 -16.54
CA SER A 340 0.48 -20.23 -16.83
C SER A 340 -0.14 -19.04 -16.12
N ALA A 341 0.53 -18.49 -15.09
CA ALA A 341 0.10 -17.31 -14.34
C ALA A 341 -0.09 -16.05 -15.22
N TRP A 342 0.62 -15.96 -16.36
CA TRP A 342 0.47 -14.83 -17.29
C TRP A 342 -0.97 -14.63 -17.77
N LYS A 343 -1.78 -15.70 -17.86
CA LYS A 343 -3.18 -15.65 -18.32
C LYS A 343 -4.09 -14.78 -17.45
N TYR A 344 -3.74 -14.63 -16.16
CA TYR A 344 -4.56 -13.89 -15.19
C TYR A 344 -4.14 -12.44 -15.05
N ILE A 345 -2.92 -12.10 -15.49
CA ILE A 345 -2.31 -10.76 -15.33
C ILE A 345 -3.11 -9.64 -16.01
N PRO A 346 -3.62 -9.79 -17.26
CA PRO A 346 -4.29 -8.70 -17.94
C PRO A 346 -5.50 -8.15 -17.17
N LEU A 347 -6.39 -9.02 -16.70
CA LEU A 347 -7.57 -8.62 -15.91
C LEU A 347 -7.19 -8.02 -14.56
N LEU A 348 -6.16 -8.56 -13.90
CA LEU A 348 -5.64 -8.05 -12.63
C LEU A 348 -5.00 -6.67 -12.79
N LEU A 349 -4.32 -6.40 -13.89
CA LEU A 349 -3.79 -5.06 -14.19
C LEU A 349 -4.91 -4.03 -14.35
N ILE A 350 -5.98 -4.36 -15.09
CA ILE A 350 -7.12 -3.47 -15.27
C ILE A 350 -7.81 -3.22 -13.91
N SER A 351 -8.01 -4.26 -13.10
CA SER A 351 -8.59 -4.10 -11.76
C SER A 351 -7.74 -3.21 -10.87
N THR A 352 -6.42 -3.33 -10.97
CA THR A 352 -5.47 -2.52 -10.20
C THR A 352 -5.50 -1.06 -10.61
N ILE A 353 -5.69 -0.74 -11.90
CA ILE A 353 -5.88 0.65 -12.35
C ILE A 353 -7.11 1.27 -11.66
N PHE A 354 -8.25 0.56 -11.65
CA PHE A 354 -9.46 1.05 -10.99
C PHE A 354 -9.30 1.17 -9.48
N SER A 355 -8.58 0.24 -8.84
CA SER A 355 -8.20 0.33 -7.43
C SER A 355 -7.38 1.59 -7.14
N CYS A 356 -6.37 1.88 -7.95
CA CYS A 356 -5.52 3.08 -7.83
C CYS A 356 -6.32 4.36 -8.06
N MET A 357 -7.18 4.41 -9.09
CA MET A 357 -8.06 5.55 -9.33
C MET A 357 -9.07 5.76 -8.21
N SER A 358 -9.62 4.68 -7.65
CA SER A 358 -10.50 4.75 -6.47
C SER A 358 -9.77 5.29 -5.24
N THR A 359 -8.49 4.92 -5.05
CA THR A 359 -7.65 5.44 -3.97
C THR A 359 -7.38 6.93 -4.13
N PHE A 360 -7.15 7.39 -5.36
CA PHE A 360 -7.02 8.83 -5.66
C PHE A 360 -8.28 9.60 -5.27
N LEU A 361 -9.47 9.12 -5.67
CA LEU A 361 -10.73 9.73 -5.28
C LEU A 361 -10.97 9.66 -3.77
N GLY A 362 -10.54 8.59 -3.11
CA GLY A 362 -10.57 8.46 -1.65
C GLY A 362 -9.78 9.54 -0.92
N SER A 363 -8.73 10.12 -1.53
CA SER A 363 -7.99 11.24 -0.96
C SER A 363 -8.83 12.51 -0.82
N VAL A 364 -9.86 12.69 -1.66
CA VAL A 364 -10.83 13.80 -1.54
C VAL A 364 -11.58 13.71 -0.21
N TYR A 365 -12.01 12.50 0.19
CA TYR A 365 -12.66 12.30 1.48
C TYR A 365 -11.76 12.63 2.67
N MET A 366 -10.45 12.39 2.53
CA MET A 366 -9.48 12.78 3.58
C MET A 366 -9.38 14.30 3.70
N VAL A 367 -9.31 15.02 2.56
CA VAL A 367 -9.25 16.50 2.52
C VAL A 367 -10.52 17.09 3.11
N GLU A 368 -11.68 16.55 2.78
CA GLU A 368 -13.00 17.01 3.24
C GLU A 368 -13.42 16.41 4.60
N LYS A 369 -12.54 15.62 5.25
CA LYS A 369 -12.79 14.96 6.55
C LYS A 369 -14.03 14.06 6.57
N LYS A 370 -14.37 13.43 5.45
CA LYS A 370 -15.54 12.55 5.27
C LYS A 370 -15.17 11.06 5.31
N SER A 371 -14.47 10.64 6.36
CA SER A 371 -13.94 9.26 6.51
C SER A 371 -15.03 8.18 6.44
N MET A 372 -16.25 8.48 6.85
CA MET A 372 -17.38 7.54 6.79
C MET A 372 -17.75 7.16 5.35
N LEU A 373 -17.70 8.09 4.41
CA LEU A 373 -17.96 7.80 2.99
C LEU A 373 -16.88 6.90 2.40
N ASN A 374 -15.62 7.09 2.80
CA ASN A 374 -14.53 6.20 2.41
C ASN A 374 -14.78 4.77 2.93
N PHE A 375 -15.21 4.63 4.19
CA PHE A 375 -15.56 3.36 4.80
C PHE A 375 -16.72 2.67 4.08
N ILE A 376 -17.83 3.38 3.83
CA ILE A 376 -19.01 2.83 3.14
C ILE A 376 -18.64 2.35 1.73
N THR A 377 -17.95 3.18 0.94
CA THR A 377 -17.58 2.81 -0.44
C THR A 377 -16.63 1.63 -0.49
N THR A 378 -15.67 1.53 0.44
CA THR A 378 -14.77 0.37 0.54
C THR A 378 -15.53 -0.88 0.94
N GLY A 379 -16.43 -0.79 1.93
CA GLY A 379 -17.28 -1.89 2.36
C GLY A 379 -18.21 -2.41 1.25
N THR A 380 -18.84 -1.51 0.50
CA THR A 380 -19.64 -1.87 -0.69
C THR A 380 -18.81 -2.66 -1.70
N GLY A 381 -17.58 -2.20 -1.98
CA GLY A 381 -16.66 -2.93 -2.86
C GLY A 381 -16.34 -4.32 -2.34
N ALA A 382 -16.04 -4.47 -1.05
CA ALA A 382 -15.73 -5.76 -0.45
C ALA A 382 -16.91 -6.76 -0.55
N ILE A 383 -18.13 -6.29 -0.28
CA ILE A 383 -19.34 -7.12 -0.38
C ILE A 383 -19.55 -7.57 -1.82
N ILE A 384 -19.48 -6.65 -2.79
CA ILE A 384 -19.64 -6.97 -4.21
C ILE A 384 -18.55 -7.94 -4.67
N ASN A 385 -17.30 -7.76 -4.24
CA ASN A 385 -16.20 -8.65 -4.59
C ASN A 385 -16.48 -10.08 -4.13
N VAL A 386 -16.88 -10.26 -2.87
CA VAL A 386 -17.19 -11.60 -2.31
C VAL A 386 -18.35 -12.23 -3.07
N LEU A 387 -19.47 -11.52 -3.27
CA LEU A 387 -20.64 -12.04 -3.96
C LEU A 387 -20.33 -12.45 -5.41
N LEU A 388 -19.63 -11.59 -6.15
CA LEU A 388 -19.25 -11.90 -7.53
C LEU A 388 -18.21 -13.02 -7.59
N SER A 389 -17.30 -13.11 -6.64
CA SER A 389 -16.32 -14.21 -6.58
C SER A 389 -16.99 -15.54 -6.33
N LEU A 390 -17.96 -15.61 -5.43
CA LEU A 390 -18.77 -16.81 -5.21
C LEU A 390 -19.52 -17.27 -6.47
N LEU A 391 -19.98 -16.31 -7.29
CA LEU A 391 -20.71 -16.60 -8.53
C LEU A 391 -19.77 -16.99 -9.69
N PHE A 392 -18.65 -16.28 -9.85
CA PHE A 392 -17.81 -16.39 -11.04
C PHE A 392 -16.69 -17.44 -10.92
N ILE A 393 -16.16 -17.68 -9.72
CA ILE A 393 -15.07 -18.65 -9.56
C ILE A 393 -15.47 -20.07 -9.97
N PRO A 394 -16.66 -20.59 -9.60
CA PRO A 394 -17.07 -21.93 -10.03
C PRO A 394 -17.19 -22.08 -11.56
N VAL A 395 -17.55 -21.00 -12.29
CA VAL A 395 -17.78 -21.02 -13.73
C VAL A 395 -16.51 -20.65 -14.53
N LEU A 396 -15.86 -19.55 -14.16
CA LEU A 396 -14.74 -18.96 -14.91
C LEU A 396 -13.37 -19.27 -14.26
N LYS A 397 -13.35 -20.09 -13.22
CA LYS A 397 -12.14 -20.46 -12.47
C LYS A 397 -11.41 -19.20 -11.97
N VAL A 398 -10.09 -19.17 -12.09
CA VAL A 398 -9.23 -18.05 -11.62
C VAL A 398 -9.55 -16.74 -12.33
N ASN A 399 -9.93 -16.78 -13.62
CA ASN A 399 -10.37 -15.57 -14.34
C ASN A 399 -11.66 -14.98 -13.74
N GLY A 400 -12.52 -15.83 -13.14
CA GLY A 400 -13.71 -15.39 -12.41
C GLY A 400 -13.36 -14.50 -11.21
N ALA A 401 -12.32 -14.84 -10.45
CA ALA A 401 -11.83 -14.05 -9.34
C ALA A 401 -11.27 -12.69 -9.82
N ALA A 402 -10.48 -12.70 -10.90
CA ALA A 402 -9.94 -11.48 -11.49
C ALA A 402 -11.04 -10.55 -12.02
N LEU A 403 -12.08 -11.12 -12.65
CA LEU A 403 -13.24 -10.38 -13.15
C LEU A 403 -14.10 -9.82 -12.00
N ALA A 404 -14.34 -10.60 -10.94
CA ALA A 404 -15.05 -10.15 -9.75
C ALA A 404 -14.35 -8.96 -9.09
N THR A 405 -13.02 -9.04 -8.98
CA THR A 405 -12.18 -7.96 -8.45
C THR A 405 -12.26 -6.72 -9.33
N LEU A 406 -12.20 -6.88 -10.65
CA LEU A 406 -12.33 -5.78 -11.62
C LEU A 406 -13.68 -5.07 -11.46
N ILE A 407 -14.79 -5.80 -11.51
CA ILE A 407 -16.13 -5.22 -11.39
C ILE A 407 -16.29 -4.51 -10.04
N SER A 408 -15.84 -5.12 -8.95
CA SER A 408 -15.87 -4.51 -7.62
C SER A 408 -15.17 -3.15 -7.59
N TYR A 409 -13.93 -3.05 -8.11
CA TYR A 409 -13.21 -1.78 -8.15
C TYR A 409 -13.80 -0.77 -9.13
N VAL A 410 -14.39 -1.22 -10.24
CA VAL A 410 -15.15 -0.34 -11.15
C VAL A 410 -16.34 0.28 -10.40
N VAL A 411 -17.10 -0.52 -9.66
CA VAL A 411 -18.24 0.00 -8.86
C VAL A 411 -17.76 0.99 -7.80
N VAL A 412 -16.70 0.68 -7.05
CA VAL A 412 -16.13 1.61 -6.07
C VAL A 412 -15.68 2.91 -6.73
N PHE A 413 -15.03 2.82 -7.89
CA PHE A 413 -14.60 4.00 -8.66
C PHE A 413 -15.78 4.86 -9.07
N VAL A 414 -16.83 4.25 -9.63
CA VAL A 414 -18.03 4.95 -10.09
C VAL A 414 -18.74 5.63 -8.91
N LEU A 415 -18.95 4.91 -7.81
CA LEU A 415 -19.56 5.48 -6.58
C LEU A 415 -18.76 6.69 -6.08
N ARG A 416 -17.44 6.55 -6.01
CA ARG A 416 -16.56 7.66 -5.57
C ARG A 416 -16.53 8.81 -6.56
N ALA A 417 -16.58 8.55 -7.87
CA ALA A 417 -16.58 9.59 -8.89
C ALA A 417 -17.85 10.46 -8.80
N PHE A 418 -19.01 9.84 -8.58
CA PHE A 418 -20.26 10.58 -8.38
C PHE A 418 -20.28 11.33 -7.04
N ASP A 419 -19.87 10.70 -5.96
CA ASP A 419 -19.98 11.30 -4.63
C ASP A 419 -18.93 12.41 -4.41
N THR A 420 -17.68 12.21 -4.85
CA THR A 420 -16.62 13.23 -4.70
C THR A 420 -16.86 14.47 -5.57
N HIS A 421 -17.64 14.36 -6.66
CA HIS A 421 -18.03 15.49 -7.49
C HIS A 421 -18.82 16.56 -6.71
N ARG A 422 -19.56 16.15 -5.66
CA ARG A 422 -20.31 17.06 -4.78
C ARG A 422 -19.40 17.95 -3.93
N PHE A 423 -18.19 17.47 -3.59
CA PHE A 423 -17.23 18.19 -2.75
C PHE A 423 -16.22 18.98 -3.59
N ILE A 424 -15.66 18.34 -4.60
CA ILE A 424 -14.74 18.95 -5.56
C ILE A 424 -15.25 18.61 -6.96
N PRO A 425 -15.81 19.57 -7.71
CA PRO A 425 -16.36 19.33 -9.05
C PRO A 425 -15.23 19.11 -10.06
N MET A 426 -14.63 17.91 -10.00
CA MET A 426 -13.61 17.49 -10.95
C MET A 426 -14.21 17.20 -12.32
N ARG A 427 -13.55 17.68 -13.36
CA ARG A 427 -13.90 17.32 -14.75
C ARG A 427 -13.12 16.06 -15.12
N PHE A 428 -13.81 14.94 -15.09
CA PHE A 428 -13.32 13.70 -15.68
C PHE A 428 -13.36 13.84 -17.20
N SER A 429 -12.43 13.19 -17.90
CA SER A 429 -12.52 13.00 -19.35
C SER A 429 -13.11 11.59 -19.62
N PRO A 430 -14.45 11.42 -19.58
CA PRO A 430 -15.06 10.10 -19.67
C PRO A 430 -14.71 9.41 -21.00
N ALA A 431 -14.71 10.15 -22.11
CA ALA A 431 -14.34 9.61 -23.40
C ALA A 431 -12.92 9.00 -23.43
N ARG A 432 -11.93 9.68 -22.81
CA ARG A 432 -10.57 9.14 -22.70
C ARG A 432 -10.51 7.92 -21.79
N LEU A 433 -11.23 7.95 -20.65
CA LEU A 433 -11.27 6.81 -19.74
C LEU A 433 -11.88 5.59 -20.44
N THR A 434 -13.03 5.76 -21.08
CA THR A 434 -13.69 4.67 -21.81
C THR A 434 -12.82 4.13 -22.94
N PHE A 435 -12.17 5.01 -23.70
CA PHE A 435 -11.23 4.61 -24.76
C PHE A 435 -10.07 3.78 -24.18
N ASN A 436 -9.40 4.28 -23.13
CA ASN A 436 -8.27 3.58 -22.50
C ASN A 436 -8.70 2.21 -21.96
N VAL A 437 -9.84 2.14 -21.28
CA VAL A 437 -10.38 0.88 -20.73
C VAL A 437 -10.76 -0.08 -21.85
N ALA A 438 -11.39 0.41 -22.92
CA ALA A 438 -11.73 -0.43 -24.08
C ALA A 438 -10.48 -1.04 -24.73
N VAL A 439 -9.42 -0.24 -24.93
CA VAL A 439 -8.14 -0.74 -25.48
C VAL A 439 -7.54 -1.82 -24.56
N LEU A 440 -7.51 -1.59 -23.23
CA LEU A 440 -6.98 -2.57 -22.27
C LEU A 440 -7.83 -3.85 -22.23
N LEU A 441 -9.14 -3.76 -22.33
CA LEU A 441 -10.02 -4.95 -22.42
C LEU A 441 -9.79 -5.74 -23.70
N VAL A 442 -9.61 -5.06 -24.83
CA VAL A 442 -9.27 -5.71 -26.11
C VAL A 442 -7.91 -6.41 -26.02
N GLN A 443 -6.89 -5.75 -25.44
CA GLN A 443 -5.59 -6.38 -25.16
C GLN A 443 -5.75 -7.61 -24.27
N ALA A 444 -6.52 -7.51 -23.18
CA ALA A 444 -6.75 -8.64 -22.28
C ALA A 444 -7.38 -9.84 -23.00
N VAL A 445 -8.38 -9.59 -23.89
CA VAL A 445 -9.02 -10.65 -24.66
C VAL A 445 -8.05 -11.27 -25.66
N ILE A 446 -7.31 -10.46 -26.45
CA ILE A 446 -6.32 -10.94 -27.43
C ILE A 446 -5.28 -11.79 -26.74
N MET A 447 -4.78 -11.35 -25.58
CA MET A 447 -3.76 -12.03 -24.83
C MET A 447 -4.24 -13.35 -24.22
N ILE A 448 -5.40 -13.35 -23.54
CA ILE A 448 -5.95 -14.55 -22.87
C ILE A 448 -6.29 -15.66 -23.88
N TYR A 449 -6.86 -15.30 -25.03
CA TYR A 449 -7.26 -16.26 -26.06
C TYR A 449 -6.17 -16.54 -27.09
N GLU A 450 -4.99 -15.92 -26.96
CA GLU A 450 -3.83 -16.12 -27.86
C GLU A 450 -4.21 -16.01 -29.35
N ILE A 451 -4.99 -14.99 -29.72
CA ILE A 451 -5.48 -14.76 -31.08
C ILE A 451 -4.30 -14.77 -32.05
N HIS A 452 -4.47 -15.39 -33.21
CA HIS A 452 -3.41 -15.49 -34.22
C HIS A 452 -2.81 -14.11 -34.54
N GLY A 453 -1.47 -13.98 -34.44
CA GLY A 453 -0.79 -12.69 -34.59
C GLY A 453 -0.87 -11.76 -33.38
N TRP A 454 -1.20 -12.27 -32.18
CA TRP A 454 -1.39 -11.50 -30.95
C TRP A 454 -0.28 -10.48 -30.67
N ILE A 455 0.99 -10.81 -30.97
CA ILE A 455 2.13 -9.90 -30.74
C ILE A 455 1.95 -8.59 -31.53
N VAL A 456 1.57 -8.68 -32.80
CA VAL A 456 1.39 -7.50 -33.66
C VAL A 456 0.24 -6.63 -33.14
N PHE A 457 -0.89 -7.26 -32.79
CA PHE A 457 -2.04 -6.54 -32.23
C PHE A 457 -1.70 -5.86 -30.90
N GLU A 458 -0.99 -6.56 -30.00
CA GLU A 458 -0.56 -6.02 -28.71
C GLU A 458 0.37 -4.82 -28.87
N VAL A 459 1.35 -4.90 -29.77
CA VAL A 459 2.26 -3.78 -30.08
C VAL A 459 1.49 -2.60 -30.64
N LEU A 460 0.59 -2.82 -31.61
CA LEU A 460 -0.23 -1.74 -32.20
C LEU A 460 -1.12 -1.08 -31.17
N LEU A 461 -1.80 -1.85 -30.30
CA LEU A 461 -2.67 -1.33 -29.25
C LEU A 461 -1.87 -0.58 -28.17
N THR A 462 -0.68 -1.06 -27.83
CA THR A 462 0.21 -0.36 -26.88
C THR A 462 0.70 0.97 -27.47
N LEU A 463 1.08 1.01 -28.74
CA LEU A 463 1.44 2.25 -29.44
C LEU A 463 0.25 3.21 -29.51
N LEU A 464 -0.93 2.71 -29.84
CA LEU A 464 -2.18 3.49 -29.86
C LEU A 464 -2.47 4.11 -28.48
N MET A 465 -2.32 3.31 -27.40
CA MET A 465 -2.46 3.77 -26.01
C MET A 465 -1.48 4.89 -25.69
N LEU A 466 -0.21 4.72 -26.07
CA LEU A 466 0.84 5.69 -25.82
C LEU A 466 0.57 7.00 -26.57
N ILE A 467 0.21 6.95 -27.86
CA ILE A 467 -0.11 8.13 -28.69
C ILE A 467 -1.33 8.87 -28.09
N ALA A 468 -2.41 8.17 -27.77
CA ALA A 468 -3.64 8.77 -27.21
C ALA A 468 -3.40 9.49 -25.88
N ASN A 469 -2.44 9.00 -25.08
CA ASN A 469 -2.13 9.57 -23.77
C ASN A 469 -0.93 10.53 -23.78
N LEU A 470 -0.17 10.60 -24.88
CA LEU A 470 1.03 11.43 -25.00
C LEU A 470 0.75 12.91 -24.69
N SER A 471 -0.36 13.45 -25.19
CA SER A 471 -0.75 14.85 -24.97
C SER A 471 -0.99 15.18 -23.49
N ALA A 472 -1.59 14.24 -22.73
CA ALA A 472 -1.85 14.41 -21.30
C ALA A 472 -0.55 14.34 -20.50
N LEU A 473 0.33 13.41 -20.83
CA LEU A 473 1.62 13.25 -20.17
C LEU A 473 2.55 14.43 -20.47
N TRP A 474 2.63 14.87 -21.74
CA TRP A 474 3.49 15.96 -22.16
C TRP A 474 3.06 17.33 -21.61
N SER A 475 1.75 17.62 -21.61
CA SER A 475 1.23 18.89 -21.06
C SER A 475 1.56 19.05 -19.59
N THR A 476 1.48 17.98 -18.82
CA THR A 476 1.79 18.01 -17.38
C THR A 476 3.30 18.08 -17.13
N ALA A 477 4.10 17.30 -17.86
CA ALA A 477 5.55 17.36 -17.77
C ALA A 477 6.09 18.77 -18.09
N ARG A 478 5.57 19.38 -19.17
CA ARG A 478 5.92 20.74 -19.57
C ARG A 478 5.60 21.78 -18.49
N GLN A 479 4.43 21.67 -17.85
CA GLN A 479 4.05 22.60 -16.79
C GLN A 479 4.93 22.48 -15.55
N VAL A 480 5.29 21.27 -15.13
CA VAL A 480 6.20 21.03 -14.00
C VAL A 480 7.58 21.61 -14.29
N LEU A 481 8.08 21.45 -15.51
CA LEU A 481 9.37 22.01 -15.92
C LEU A 481 9.37 23.55 -16.03
N PHE A 482 8.26 24.14 -16.49
CA PHE A 482 8.15 25.61 -16.61
C PHE A 482 7.88 26.30 -15.27
N GLN A 483 7.19 25.67 -14.32
CA GLN A 483 7.04 26.23 -12.97
C GLN A 483 8.38 26.23 -12.22
N ARG A 484 9.24 25.25 -12.45
CA ARG A 484 10.61 25.23 -11.90
C ARG A 484 11.46 26.39 -12.39
N LYS A 485 11.36 26.76 -13.70
CA LYS A 485 12.06 27.92 -14.27
C LYS A 485 11.55 29.31 -13.80
N ARG A 486 10.34 29.37 -13.23
CA ARG A 486 9.81 30.64 -12.67
C ARG A 486 10.07 30.78 -11.18
N SER A 487 10.53 29.76 -10.51
CA SER A 487 10.89 29.76 -9.08
C SER A 487 12.42 29.85 -8.86
N GLU A 488 13.20 29.63 -9.90
CA GLU A 488 14.64 30.00 -10.00
C GLU A 488 14.78 31.42 -10.56
#